data_4b535eec25928b4772581fe63dfbcd44
#
_entry.id   4b535eec25928b4772581fe63dfbcd44
#
_cell.length_a   1.000
_cell.length_b   1.000
_cell.length_c   1.000
_cell.angle_alpha   90.00
_cell.angle_beta   90.00
_cell.angle_gamma   90.00
#
_symmetry.space_group_name_H-M   'P 1'
#
loop_
_entity.id
_entity.type
_entity.pdbx_description
1 polymer ?
#
loop_
_entity_poly.entity_id
_entity_poly.type
_entity_poly.pdbx_seq_one_letter_code
_entity_poly.pdbx_strand_id
1 'polypeptide(L)'
;MLLNIEKGGVIAIDGAWGSGKTYFVHQVKRLLNCTSKNIDSEVESVLSRTVPKLDNIKGHKYKAFYYDAWKHDKSNNPFFTLLRTMILAFGGIDYFNQKKGFIESLLKSASHIVKGITPIDVESIFNGIKEFSGINDTTPLSELEFIEQMDSQVNSFLDYICEGQYDKLVIFIDELDRCKRSFAVELLEIIKHYFNHDKVIFVLSTNLSEFQYCIKQYYGDGFNGWKYLDRFIDLRLTLPTISTEDYYKYLWQKTGTDRIDDIAIVCAKYCGFNLRDIQRYNQQVNIAFHSYINNIFQNNDFSEELDSLYAIFTPILLALKLYSVDVFKDFISGKKREIIDGLLKNDRFRRSALFSYYQ
;
A
#
# COMPACT_ATOMS: atom_id res chain seq x y z
N MET A 1 16.02 8.98 9.10
CA MET A 1 16.50 8.30 7.90
C MET A 1 16.34 9.15 6.64
N LEU A 2 15.13 9.53 6.22
CA LEU A 2 14.90 10.42 5.06
C LEU A 2 15.69 11.74 5.18
N LEU A 3 15.90 12.24 6.38
CA LEU A 3 16.70 13.44 6.69
C LEU A 3 18.19 13.33 6.35
N ASN A 4 18.73 12.12 6.39
CA ASN A 4 20.16 11.86 6.16
C ASN A 4 20.45 11.46 4.70
N ILE A 5 19.45 11.46 3.84
CA ILE A 5 19.62 11.23 2.40
C ILE A 5 19.94 12.59 1.76
N GLU A 6 21.22 12.85 1.55
CA GLU A 6 21.68 14.09 0.93
C GLU A 6 21.25 14.19 -0.54
N LYS A 7 21.31 13.09 -1.26
CA LYS A 7 20.90 12.97 -2.67
C LYS A 7 19.55 12.26 -2.80
N GLY A 8 18.89 12.45 -3.93
CA GLY A 8 17.74 11.67 -4.32
C GLY A 8 18.07 10.17 -4.40
N GLY A 9 17.05 9.30 -4.39
CA GLY A 9 17.28 7.87 -4.46
C GLY A 9 16.01 7.06 -4.33
N VAL A 10 16.16 5.73 -4.37
CA VAL A 10 15.08 4.75 -4.30
C VAL A 10 15.18 3.91 -3.05
N ILE A 11 14.17 3.98 -2.21
CA ILE A 11 14.03 3.19 -0.98
C ILE A 11 12.94 2.14 -1.21
N ALA A 12 13.20 0.90 -0.87
CA ALA A 12 12.17 -0.13 -0.86
C ALA A 12 11.68 -0.41 0.56
N ILE A 13 10.36 -0.42 0.74
CA ILE A 13 9.69 -0.95 1.92
C ILE A 13 9.22 -2.36 1.56
N ASP A 14 9.98 -3.35 2.00
CA ASP A 14 9.71 -4.76 1.73
C ASP A 14 8.82 -5.38 2.79
N GLY A 15 7.94 -6.27 2.35
CA GLY A 15 7.12 -7.08 3.24
C GLY A 15 6.07 -7.89 2.48
N ALA A 16 5.64 -8.99 3.08
CA ALA A 16 4.60 -9.85 2.53
C ALA A 16 3.26 -9.10 2.33
N TRP A 17 2.38 -9.67 1.52
CA TRP A 17 1.02 -9.15 1.39
C TRP A 17 0.29 -9.21 2.73
N GLY A 18 -0.42 -8.15 3.05
CA GLY A 18 -1.14 -8.03 4.32
C GLY A 18 -0.29 -7.58 5.52
N SER A 19 1.00 -7.27 5.35
CA SER A 19 1.90 -6.80 6.42
C SER A 19 1.66 -5.34 6.86
N GLY A 20 0.74 -4.62 6.21
CA GLY A 20 0.43 -3.23 6.57
C GLY A 20 1.24 -2.16 5.84
N LYS A 21 2.00 -2.51 4.78
CA LYS A 21 2.81 -1.56 4.00
C LYS A 21 2.04 -0.33 3.56
N THR A 22 0.91 -0.52 2.88
CA THR A 22 0.06 0.57 2.39
C THR A 22 -0.40 1.50 3.53
N TYR A 23 -0.80 0.92 4.68
CA TYR A 23 -1.17 1.69 5.85
C TYR A 23 0.01 2.55 6.35
N PHE A 24 1.18 1.93 6.50
CA PHE A 24 2.40 2.62 6.91
C PHE A 24 2.76 3.77 5.97
N VAL A 25 2.74 3.54 4.66
CA VAL A 25 3.00 4.54 3.63
C VAL A 25 2.05 5.72 3.75
N HIS A 26 0.75 5.48 3.94
CA HIS A 26 -0.22 6.55 4.13
C HIS A 26 0.02 7.37 5.40
N GLN A 27 0.44 6.73 6.50
CA GLN A 27 0.79 7.44 7.74
C GLN A 27 2.03 8.31 7.55
N VAL A 28 3.10 7.76 6.94
CA VAL A 28 4.32 8.51 6.66
C VAL A 28 4.05 9.67 5.70
N LYS A 29 3.27 9.46 4.64
CA LYS A 29 2.83 10.53 3.73
C LYS A 29 2.12 11.66 4.46
N ARG A 30 1.17 11.33 5.35
CA ARG A 30 0.45 12.33 6.16
C ARG A 30 1.42 13.11 7.04
N LEU A 31 2.32 12.42 7.75
CA LEU A 31 3.33 13.01 8.59
C LEU A 31 4.20 14.01 7.82
N LEU A 32 4.76 13.62 6.68
CA LEU A 32 5.61 14.46 5.85
C LEU A 32 4.88 15.72 5.33
N ASN A 33 3.62 15.59 4.95
CA ASN A 33 2.82 16.71 4.49
C ASN A 33 2.32 17.62 5.64
N CYS A 34 2.21 17.11 6.85
CA CYS A 34 1.89 17.92 8.04
C CYS A 34 3.09 18.75 8.49
N THR A 35 4.31 18.19 8.44
CA THR A 35 5.52 18.92 8.86
C THR A 35 5.87 20.10 7.96
N SER A 36 5.35 20.13 6.73
CA SER A 36 5.52 21.25 5.79
C SER A 36 4.54 22.42 6.00
N LYS A 37 3.55 22.27 6.89
CA LYS A 37 2.58 23.31 7.25
C LYS A 37 2.76 23.70 8.71
N ASN A 38 2.31 24.89 9.11
CA ASN A 38 2.17 25.21 10.54
C ASN A 38 1.18 24.21 11.16
N ILE A 39 1.71 23.28 11.94
CA ILE A 39 0.93 22.22 12.57
C ILE A 39 0.10 22.87 13.68
N ASP A 40 -1.21 22.61 13.69
CA ASP A 40 -2.08 22.98 14.78
C ASP A 40 -1.57 22.35 16.10
N SER A 41 -1.60 23.11 17.20
CA SER A 41 -1.04 22.72 18.50
C SER A 41 -1.60 21.39 19.03
N GLU A 42 -2.86 21.07 18.73
CA GLU A 42 -3.46 19.79 19.10
C GLU A 42 -2.85 18.62 18.32
N VAL A 43 -2.68 18.77 17.00
CA VAL A 43 -2.04 17.76 16.13
C VAL A 43 -0.58 17.59 16.53
N GLU A 44 0.12 18.66 16.88
CA GLU A 44 1.49 18.61 17.36
C GLU A 44 1.62 17.83 18.67
N SER A 45 0.71 18.01 19.60
CA SER A 45 0.70 17.28 20.87
C SER A 45 0.50 15.78 20.71
N VAL A 46 -0.33 15.36 19.75
CA VAL A 46 -0.55 13.94 19.41
C VAL A 46 0.67 13.36 18.69
N LEU A 47 1.22 14.07 17.72
CA LEU A 47 2.38 13.62 16.97
C LEU A 47 3.63 13.49 17.83
N SER A 48 3.86 14.42 18.77
CA SER A 48 5.03 14.36 19.68
C SER A 48 4.98 13.17 20.64
N ARG A 49 3.78 12.68 20.99
CA ARG A 49 3.60 11.48 21.82
C ARG A 49 3.77 10.19 21.01
N THR A 50 3.43 10.19 19.72
CA THR A 50 3.36 8.98 18.88
C THR A 50 4.58 8.81 17.99
N VAL A 51 5.29 9.88 17.64
CA VAL A 51 6.45 9.87 16.75
C VAL A 51 7.71 10.26 17.53
N PRO A 52 8.53 9.29 17.95
CA PRO A 52 9.81 9.59 18.58
C PRO A 52 10.69 10.43 17.64
N LYS A 53 11.32 11.48 18.18
CA LYS A 53 12.20 12.40 17.44
C LYS A 53 11.47 13.22 16.35
N LEU A 54 10.21 13.58 16.57
CA LEU A 54 9.47 14.48 15.68
C LEU A 54 10.24 15.79 15.44
N ASP A 55 10.97 16.27 16.46
CA ASP A 55 11.77 17.50 16.36
C ASP A 55 12.86 17.45 15.30
N ASN A 56 13.39 16.26 14.97
CA ASN A 56 14.34 16.09 13.88
C ASN A 56 13.70 16.27 12.49
N ILE A 57 12.39 16.21 12.39
CA ILE A 57 11.63 16.39 11.15
C ILE A 57 11.14 17.84 11.03
N LYS A 58 10.97 18.53 12.16
CA LYS A 58 10.60 19.94 12.20
C LYS A 58 11.71 20.79 11.56
N GLY A 59 11.33 21.75 10.77
CA GLY A 59 12.26 22.62 10.05
C GLY A 59 12.60 22.16 8.64
N HIS A 60 12.27 20.91 8.27
CA HIS A 60 12.39 20.43 6.90
C HIS A 60 11.02 20.45 6.20
N LYS A 61 11.03 20.95 4.99
CA LYS A 61 9.82 21.03 4.16
C LYS A 61 9.76 19.86 3.19
N TYR A 62 8.96 18.87 3.52
CA TYR A 62 8.69 17.72 2.63
C TYR A 62 7.38 17.90 1.90
N LYS A 63 7.35 17.42 0.66
CA LYS A 63 6.09 17.16 -0.04
C LYS A 63 6.05 15.70 -0.44
N ALA A 64 4.97 15.03 -0.05
CA ALA A 64 4.81 13.61 -0.29
C ALA A 64 3.52 13.32 -1.05
N PHE A 65 3.60 12.46 -2.07
CA PHE A 65 2.41 11.96 -2.74
C PHE A 65 2.44 10.45 -2.90
N TYR A 66 1.28 9.87 -3.17
CA TYR A 66 1.07 8.43 -3.30
C TYR A 66 0.61 8.10 -4.71
N TYR A 67 1.28 7.13 -5.30
CA TYR A 67 0.98 6.58 -6.61
C TYR A 67 0.66 5.10 -6.48
N ASP A 68 -0.58 4.75 -6.75
CA ASP A 68 -1.05 3.36 -6.83
C ASP A 68 -0.73 2.82 -8.23
N ALA A 69 0.36 2.06 -8.32
CA ALA A 69 0.81 1.54 -9.60
C ALA A 69 -0.22 0.59 -10.24
N TRP A 70 -0.86 -0.26 -9.43
CA TRP A 70 -1.85 -1.22 -9.92
C TRP A 70 -3.10 -0.55 -10.50
N LYS A 71 -3.52 0.58 -9.95
CA LYS A 71 -4.63 1.37 -10.50
C LYS A 71 -4.32 1.88 -11.92
N HIS A 72 -3.06 2.12 -12.20
CA HIS A 72 -2.58 2.71 -13.45
C HIS A 72 -2.02 1.69 -14.46
N ASP A 73 -1.92 0.40 -14.11
CA ASP A 73 -1.31 -0.64 -14.95
C ASP A 73 -2.09 -0.98 -16.22
N LYS A 74 -3.34 -0.50 -16.32
CA LYS A 74 -4.15 -0.60 -17.55
C LYS A 74 -3.65 0.34 -18.65
N SER A 75 -2.96 1.40 -18.26
CA SER A 75 -2.27 2.27 -19.21
C SER A 75 -1.01 1.58 -19.72
N ASN A 76 -0.77 1.62 -21.01
CA ASN A 76 0.48 1.09 -21.57
C ASN A 76 1.65 2.11 -21.48
N ASN A 77 1.46 3.23 -20.75
CA ASN A 77 2.48 4.26 -20.59
C ASN A 77 2.66 4.62 -19.11
N PRO A 78 3.55 3.93 -18.37
CA PRO A 78 3.81 4.21 -16.97
C PRO A 78 4.42 5.62 -16.75
N PHE A 79 5.23 6.11 -17.68
CA PHE A 79 5.82 7.45 -17.62
C PHE A 79 4.74 8.54 -17.61
N PHE A 80 3.83 8.48 -18.57
CA PHE A 80 2.73 9.43 -18.69
C PHE A 80 1.83 9.42 -17.44
N THR A 81 1.48 8.25 -16.93
CA THR A 81 0.59 8.13 -15.78
C THR A 81 1.23 8.63 -14.49
N LEU A 82 2.52 8.35 -14.29
CA LEU A 82 3.29 8.87 -13.16
C LEU A 82 3.38 10.39 -13.25
N LEU A 83 3.85 10.93 -14.37
CA LEU A 83 4.01 12.36 -14.59
C LEU A 83 2.68 13.12 -14.43
N ARG A 84 1.62 12.64 -15.07
CA ARG A 84 0.27 13.22 -14.92
C ARG A 84 -0.18 13.26 -13.47
N THR A 85 0.05 12.18 -12.73
CA THR A 85 -0.33 12.11 -11.31
C THR A 85 0.49 13.11 -10.48
N MET A 86 1.76 13.26 -10.77
CA MET A 86 2.62 14.26 -10.14
C MET A 86 2.12 15.68 -10.41
N ILE A 87 1.85 16.03 -11.66
CA ILE A 87 1.34 17.34 -12.05
C ILE A 87 0.06 17.68 -11.29
N LEU A 88 -0.89 16.74 -11.22
CA LEU A 88 -2.13 16.94 -10.50
C LEU A 88 -1.93 17.05 -8.97
N ALA A 89 -0.98 16.30 -8.41
CA ALA A 89 -0.70 16.31 -6.97
C ALA A 89 -0.01 17.59 -6.49
N PHE A 90 0.85 18.18 -7.33
CA PHE A 90 1.68 19.31 -6.94
C PHE A 90 1.19 20.66 -7.44
N GLY A 91 0.59 20.69 -8.62
CA GLY A 91 0.27 21.96 -9.28
C GLY A 91 -1.17 22.43 -9.10
N GLY A 92 -2.10 21.51 -8.94
CA GLY A 92 -3.53 21.88 -9.04
C GLY A 92 -3.89 22.46 -10.41
N ILE A 93 -5.16 22.87 -10.56
CA ILE A 93 -5.68 23.45 -11.81
C ILE A 93 -5.03 24.81 -12.13
N ASP A 94 -4.74 25.61 -11.11
CA ASP A 94 -4.17 26.96 -11.30
C ASP A 94 -2.75 26.90 -11.84
N TYR A 95 -1.93 25.97 -11.36
CA TYR A 95 -0.59 25.74 -11.90
C TYR A 95 -0.64 25.25 -13.34
N PHE A 96 -1.55 24.33 -13.62
CA PHE A 96 -1.78 23.82 -14.97
C PHE A 96 -2.07 24.97 -15.94
N ASN A 97 -2.92 25.89 -15.55
CA ASN A 97 -3.30 27.06 -16.36
C ASN A 97 -2.13 28.06 -16.57
N GLN A 98 -1.32 28.28 -15.54
CA GLN A 98 -0.17 29.22 -15.64
C GLN A 98 0.98 28.66 -16.48
N LYS A 99 1.19 27.34 -16.49
CA LYS A 99 2.29 26.67 -17.20
C LYS A 99 1.81 25.75 -18.33
N LYS A 100 0.63 26.05 -18.88
CA LYS A 100 -0.05 25.21 -19.85
C LYS A 100 0.85 24.74 -20.98
N GLY A 101 1.56 25.64 -21.66
CA GLY A 101 2.43 25.30 -22.78
C GLY A 101 3.61 24.39 -22.41
N PHE A 102 4.20 24.59 -21.24
CA PHE A 102 5.27 23.72 -20.72
C PHE A 102 4.77 22.32 -20.41
N ILE A 103 3.65 22.21 -19.70
CA ILE A 103 3.03 20.93 -19.33
C ILE A 103 2.56 20.16 -20.57
N GLU A 104 2.00 20.88 -21.54
CA GLU A 104 1.60 20.29 -22.83
C GLU A 104 2.80 19.74 -23.59
N SER A 105 3.90 20.50 -23.65
CA SER A 105 5.15 20.05 -24.26
C SER A 105 5.70 18.80 -23.55
N LEU A 106 5.74 18.80 -22.21
CA LEU A 106 6.21 17.68 -21.40
C LEU A 106 5.33 16.42 -21.59
N LEU A 107 4.01 16.57 -21.58
CA LEU A 107 3.08 15.45 -21.81
C LEU A 107 3.14 14.95 -23.26
N LYS A 108 3.33 15.85 -24.23
CA LYS A 108 3.53 15.50 -25.63
C LYS A 108 4.80 14.68 -25.81
N SER A 109 5.90 15.13 -25.23
CA SER A 109 7.18 14.41 -25.25
C SER A 109 7.04 13.04 -24.55
N ALA A 110 6.41 12.98 -23.37
CA ALA A 110 6.12 11.73 -22.67
C ALA A 110 5.32 10.72 -23.51
N SER A 111 4.41 11.18 -24.35
CA SER A 111 3.60 10.32 -25.22
C SER A 111 4.41 9.69 -26.37
N HIS A 112 5.54 10.29 -26.78
CA HIS A 112 6.39 9.77 -27.83
C HIS A 112 7.30 8.61 -27.38
N ILE A 113 7.64 8.53 -26.08
CA ILE A 113 8.47 7.44 -25.53
C ILE A 113 7.85 6.06 -25.78
N VAL A 114 6.53 5.99 -25.88
CA VAL A 114 5.81 4.74 -26.08
C VAL A 114 5.73 4.29 -27.54
N LYS A 115 6.00 5.16 -28.48
CA LYS A 115 5.94 4.78 -29.92
C LYS A 115 6.96 3.73 -30.34
N GLY A 116 8.01 3.49 -29.55
CA GLY A 116 8.99 2.42 -29.79
C GLY A 116 8.52 1.01 -29.41
N ILE A 117 7.44 0.86 -28.64
CA ILE A 117 7.07 -0.42 -28.02
C ILE A 117 5.71 -0.96 -28.48
N THR A 118 4.70 -0.12 -28.78
CA THR A 118 3.41 -0.55 -29.37
C THR A 118 2.67 0.63 -30.02
N PRO A 119 1.84 0.41 -31.06
CA PRO A 119 0.95 1.44 -31.59
C PRO A 119 -0.21 1.68 -30.60
N ILE A 120 -0.01 2.52 -29.60
CA ILE A 120 -1.11 3.02 -28.81
C ILE A 120 -1.72 4.18 -29.59
N ASP A 121 -3.04 4.21 -29.60
CA ASP A 121 -3.80 5.33 -30.14
C ASP A 121 -3.56 6.59 -29.29
N VAL A 122 -2.41 7.19 -29.53
CA VAL A 122 -1.99 8.49 -28.93
C VAL A 122 -2.99 9.57 -29.34
N GLU A 123 -3.73 9.36 -30.41
CA GLU A 123 -4.72 10.28 -30.93
C GLU A 123 -5.93 10.41 -30.01
N SER A 124 -6.37 9.33 -29.36
CA SER A 124 -7.47 9.40 -28.38
C SER A 124 -7.04 10.07 -27.07
N ILE A 125 -5.80 9.87 -26.64
CA ILE A 125 -5.21 10.59 -25.49
C ILE A 125 -4.98 12.07 -25.84
N PHE A 126 -4.54 12.35 -27.06
CA PHE A 126 -4.37 13.70 -27.58
C PHE A 126 -5.69 14.44 -27.82
N ASN A 127 -6.74 13.74 -28.25
CA ASN A 127 -8.04 14.38 -28.47
C ASN A 127 -8.68 14.81 -27.16
N GLY A 128 -8.49 14.07 -26.06
CA GLY A 128 -8.84 14.53 -24.72
C GLY A 128 -8.02 15.74 -24.23
N ILE A 129 -6.82 15.94 -24.79
CA ILE A 129 -5.97 17.11 -24.50
C ILE A 129 -6.14 18.22 -25.56
N LYS A 130 -6.44 17.87 -26.83
CA LYS A 130 -6.71 18.81 -27.95
C LYS A 130 -7.98 19.62 -27.75
N GLU A 131 -8.96 19.14 -27.05
CA GLU A 131 -10.11 19.99 -26.63
C GLU A 131 -9.65 21.15 -25.73
N PHE A 132 -8.41 21.06 -25.18
CA PHE A 132 -7.79 22.11 -24.35
C PHE A 132 -6.68 22.91 -25.03
N SER A 133 -6.11 22.50 -26.18
CA SER A 133 -4.97 23.17 -26.79
C SER A 133 -4.98 23.13 -28.32
N GLY A 134 -5.10 24.25 -28.96
CA GLY A 134 -4.97 24.41 -30.41
C GLY A 134 -3.52 24.47 -30.88
N ILE A 135 -2.72 23.39 -30.87
CA ILE A 135 -1.32 23.36 -31.31
C ILE A 135 -1.15 22.43 -32.51
N ASN A 136 -0.63 22.99 -33.60
CA ASN A 136 -0.18 22.32 -34.82
C ASN A 136 1.35 22.29 -34.87
N ASP A 137 1.89 21.17 -35.39
CA ASP A 137 3.19 20.88 -35.95
C ASP A 137 4.48 20.96 -35.12
N THR A 138 5.24 19.86 -35.15
CA THR A 138 6.67 19.82 -34.83
C THR A 138 7.41 18.87 -35.77
N THR A 139 8.59 19.31 -36.23
CA THR A 139 9.63 18.52 -36.92
C THR A 139 10.07 17.32 -36.12
N PRO A 140 10.32 16.15 -36.72
CA PRO A 140 10.84 15.01 -36.03
C PRO A 140 12.27 15.27 -35.56
N LEU A 141 12.45 15.28 -34.23
CA LEU A 141 13.75 15.25 -33.56
C LEU A 141 14.36 13.85 -33.70
N SER A 142 15.69 13.76 -33.70
CA SER A 142 16.38 12.48 -33.57
C SER A 142 16.05 11.87 -32.20
N GLU A 143 16.10 10.54 -32.09
CA GLU A 143 15.73 9.82 -30.87
C GLU A 143 16.57 10.26 -29.65
N LEU A 144 17.85 10.56 -29.87
CA LEU A 144 18.76 11.06 -28.83
C LEU A 144 18.41 12.48 -28.36
N GLU A 145 18.15 13.39 -29.28
CA GLU A 145 17.74 14.77 -28.95
C GLU A 145 16.42 14.78 -28.19
N PHE A 146 15.54 13.83 -28.50
CA PHE A 146 14.29 13.66 -27.84
C PHE A 146 14.46 13.19 -26.37
N ILE A 147 15.34 12.21 -26.11
CA ILE A 147 15.65 11.69 -24.76
C ILE A 147 16.27 12.82 -23.90
N GLU A 148 17.24 13.54 -24.42
CA GLU A 148 17.89 14.67 -23.73
C GLU A 148 16.90 15.78 -23.41
N GLN A 149 16.00 16.08 -24.33
CA GLN A 149 14.95 17.08 -24.11
C GLN A 149 13.97 16.66 -23.02
N MET A 150 13.61 15.38 -22.98
CA MET A 150 12.74 14.82 -21.95
C MET A 150 13.37 14.90 -20.56
N ASP A 151 14.63 14.50 -20.43
CA ASP A 151 15.35 14.56 -19.16
C ASP A 151 15.44 16.01 -18.66
N SER A 152 15.79 16.94 -19.53
CA SER A 152 15.80 18.37 -19.22
C SER A 152 14.44 18.91 -18.79
N GLN A 153 13.36 18.51 -19.47
CA GLN A 153 12.00 18.95 -19.14
C GLN A 153 11.51 18.37 -17.82
N VAL A 154 11.79 17.10 -17.54
CA VAL A 154 11.45 16.47 -16.26
C VAL A 154 12.22 17.14 -15.11
N ASN A 155 13.51 17.34 -15.26
CA ASN A 155 14.33 18.03 -14.26
C ASN A 155 13.83 19.45 -14.00
N SER A 156 13.52 20.21 -15.06
CA SER A 156 12.95 21.56 -14.93
C SER A 156 11.60 21.57 -14.21
N PHE A 157 10.77 20.54 -14.43
CA PHE A 157 9.50 20.37 -13.71
C PHE A 157 9.75 20.07 -12.23
N LEU A 158 10.70 19.18 -11.91
CA LEU A 158 11.05 18.82 -10.55
C LEU A 158 11.68 19.99 -9.79
N ASP A 159 12.58 20.73 -10.43
CA ASP A 159 13.16 21.94 -9.89
C ASP A 159 12.09 22.97 -9.56
N TYR A 160 11.17 23.20 -10.48
CA TYR A 160 10.07 24.15 -10.26
C TYR A 160 9.21 23.77 -9.04
N ILE A 161 8.88 22.48 -8.87
CA ILE A 161 8.09 22.02 -7.71
C ILE A 161 8.88 22.22 -6.41
N CYS A 162 10.21 22.03 -6.45
CA CYS A 162 11.08 22.14 -5.29
C CYS A 162 11.49 23.58 -4.98
N GLU A 163 11.44 24.50 -5.99
CA GLU A 163 11.98 25.85 -5.87
C GLU A 163 11.34 26.64 -4.72
N GLY A 164 12.14 26.89 -3.68
CA GLY A 164 11.76 27.73 -2.54
C GLY A 164 10.67 27.19 -1.61
N GLN A 165 10.06 26.05 -1.94
CA GLN A 165 8.93 25.52 -1.16
C GLN A 165 9.27 24.23 -0.41
N TYR A 166 10.03 23.32 -1.02
CA TYR A 166 10.30 22.00 -0.45
C TYR A 166 11.78 21.62 -0.54
N ASP A 167 12.29 21.01 0.53
CA ASP A 167 13.66 20.48 0.58
C ASP A 167 13.74 19.15 -0.18
N LYS A 168 12.69 18.33 -0.07
CA LYS A 168 12.60 17.03 -0.73
C LYS A 168 11.16 16.72 -1.17
N LEU A 169 11.06 16.03 -2.31
CA LEU A 169 9.84 15.35 -2.77
C LEU A 169 9.92 13.86 -2.43
N VAL A 170 8.89 13.31 -1.82
CA VAL A 170 8.81 11.88 -1.51
C VAL A 170 7.66 11.25 -2.29
N ILE A 171 7.99 10.33 -3.18
CA ILE A 171 7.04 9.70 -4.08
C ILE A 171 6.86 8.25 -3.66
N PHE A 172 5.72 7.94 -3.05
CA PHE A 172 5.37 6.58 -2.68
C PHE A 172 4.73 5.87 -3.86
N ILE A 173 5.36 4.77 -4.30
CA ILE A 173 4.83 3.86 -5.31
C ILE A 173 4.45 2.56 -4.63
N ASP A 174 3.18 2.22 -4.66
CA ASP A 174 2.64 1.04 -3.99
C ASP A 174 2.05 0.05 -5.01
N GLU A 175 1.92 -1.22 -4.60
CA GLU A 175 1.30 -2.31 -5.35
C GLU A 175 2.00 -2.62 -6.69
N LEU A 176 3.31 -2.35 -6.82
CA LEU A 176 4.08 -2.57 -8.04
C LEU A 176 4.20 -4.07 -8.39
N ASP A 177 4.25 -4.93 -7.37
CA ASP A 177 4.28 -6.39 -7.48
C ASP A 177 2.97 -7.00 -8.00
N ARG A 178 1.90 -6.22 -8.12
CA ARG A 178 0.61 -6.66 -8.68
C ARG A 178 0.37 -6.21 -10.11
N CYS A 179 1.22 -5.35 -10.63
CA CYS A 179 1.07 -4.81 -11.96
C CYS A 179 1.40 -5.84 -13.05
N LYS A 180 0.97 -5.53 -14.26
CA LYS A 180 1.48 -6.21 -15.45
C LYS A 180 3.01 -6.12 -15.47
N ARG A 181 3.68 -7.21 -15.85
CA ARG A 181 5.14 -7.32 -15.81
C ARG A 181 5.85 -6.21 -16.60
N SER A 182 5.38 -5.95 -17.83
CA SER A 182 5.93 -4.86 -18.66
C SER A 182 5.81 -3.52 -17.98
N PHE A 183 4.62 -3.18 -17.48
CA PHE A 183 4.37 -1.92 -16.78
C PHE A 183 5.28 -1.74 -15.55
N ALA A 184 5.43 -2.80 -14.73
CA ALA A 184 6.23 -2.75 -13.52
C ALA A 184 7.74 -2.56 -13.81
N VAL A 185 8.28 -3.27 -14.80
CA VAL A 185 9.68 -3.16 -15.21
C VAL A 185 9.94 -1.80 -15.85
N GLU A 186 9.10 -1.37 -16.80
CA GLU A 186 9.20 -0.06 -17.44
C GLU A 186 9.12 1.09 -16.43
N LEU A 187 8.25 0.99 -15.41
CA LEU A 187 8.15 2.01 -14.38
C LEU A 187 9.45 2.14 -13.57
N LEU A 188 10.11 1.01 -13.22
CA LEU A 188 11.42 1.05 -12.55
C LEU A 188 12.48 1.73 -13.42
N GLU A 189 12.54 1.38 -14.70
CA GLU A 189 13.49 1.97 -15.63
C GLU A 189 13.26 3.47 -15.79
N ILE A 190 12.01 3.89 -15.92
CA ILE A 190 11.61 5.29 -16.00
C ILE A 190 12.05 6.08 -14.77
N ILE A 191 11.84 5.53 -13.58
CA ILE A 191 12.27 6.15 -12.32
C ILE A 191 13.78 6.38 -12.33
N LYS A 192 14.55 5.40 -12.75
CA LYS A 192 16.01 5.47 -12.75
C LYS A 192 16.56 6.42 -13.80
N HIS A 193 15.94 6.46 -14.97
CA HIS A 193 16.47 7.22 -16.11
C HIS A 193 15.98 8.66 -16.13
N TYR A 194 14.71 8.94 -15.85
CA TYR A 194 14.12 10.25 -16.03
C TYR A 194 13.86 11.03 -14.73
N PHE A 195 13.89 10.34 -13.57
CA PHE A 195 13.59 10.97 -12.28
C PHE A 195 14.78 10.93 -11.32
N ASN A 196 16.00 10.83 -11.85
CA ASN A 196 17.23 10.85 -11.06
C ASN A 196 17.58 12.31 -10.67
N HIS A 197 16.88 12.82 -9.68
CA HIS A 197 16.99 14.20 -9.21
C HIS A 197 17.34 14.23 -7.72
N ASP A 198 18.30 15.08 -7.30
CA ASP A 198 18.84 15.12 -5.95
C ASP A 198 17.81 15.39 -4.85
N LYS A 199 16.70 16.05 -5.18
CA LYS A 199 15.62 16.35 -4.23
C LYS A 199 14.48 15.32 -4.25
N VAL A 200 14.53 14.31 -5.09
CA VAL A 200 13.42 13.34 -5.26
C VAL A 200 13.79 12.00 -4.63
N ILE A 201 12.93 11.51 -3.74
CA ILE A 201 13.05 10.21 -3.10
C ILE A 201 11.86 9.36 -3.53
N PHE A 202 12.12 8.25 -4.18
CA PHE A 202 11.11 7.22 -4.44
C PHE A 202 11.08 6.22 -3.32
N VAL A 203 9.87 5.86 -2.89
CA VAL A 203 9.64 4.83 -1.87
C VAL A 203 8.77 3.75 -2.50
N LEU A 204 9.38 2.63 -2.86
CA LEU A 204 8.70 1.47 -3.41
C LEU A 204 8.14 0.62 -2.29
N SER A 205 6.83 0.56 -2.16
CA SER A 205 6.13 -0.28 -1.18
C SER A 205 5.66 -1.55 -1.89
N THR A 206 6.43 -2.64 -1.77
CA THR A 206 6.21 -3.85 -2.56
C THR A 206 6.65 -5.12 -1.82
N ASN A 207 6.21 -6.28 -2.27
CA ASN A 207 6.76 -7.57 -1.88
C ASN A 207 7.91 -7.91 -2.84
N LEU A 208 9.16 -7.62 -2.43
CA LEU A 208 10.32 -7.83 -3.28
C LEU A 208 10.52 -9.31 -3.65
N SER A 209 10.12 -10.24 -2.78
CA SER A 209 10.19 -11.68 -3.06
C SER A 209 9.30 -12.08 -4.23
N GLU A 210 8.10 -11.51 -4.33
CA GLU A 210 7.21 -11.73 -5.47
C GLU A 210 7.63 -10.91 -6.68
N PHE A 211 8.07 -9.68 -6.45
CA PHE A 211 8.43 -8.78 -7.53
C PHE A 211 9.65 -9.27 -8.33
N GLN A 212 10.62 -9.90 -7.69
CA GLN A 212 11.75 -10.52 -8.38
C GLN A 212 11.31 -11.64 -9.36
N TYR A 213 10.24 -12.37 -9.04
CA TYR A 213 9.68 -13.37 -9.97
C TYR A 213 8.98 -12.70 -11.17
N CYS A 214 8.32 -11.56 -10.94
CA CYS A 214 7.73 -10.76 -12.00
C CYS A 214 8.79 -10.32 -13.03
N ILE A 215 9.94 -9.84 -12.54
CA ILE A 215 11.08 -9.44 -13.37
C ILE A 215 11.69 -10.65 -14.10
N LYS A 216 11.90 -11.76 -13.38
CA LYS A 216 12.40 -13.00 -13.98
C LYS A 216 11.52 -13.48 -15.13
N GLN A 217 10.20 -13.42 -14.97
CA GLN A 217 9.26 -13.81 -16.01
C GLN A 217 9.19 -12.82 -17.19
N TYR A 218 9.58 -11.58 -17.00
CA TYR A 218 9.65 -10.59 -18.06
C TYR A 218 10.87 -10.80 -18.95
N TYR A 219 12.05 -11.05 -18.36
CA TYR A 219 13.32 -11.23 -19.08
C TYR A 219 13.65 -12.69 -19.43
N GLY A 220 12.95 -13.66 -18.85
CA GLY A 220 13.16 -15.09 -19.06
C GLY A 220 13.74 -15.84 -17.85
N ASP A 221 13.63 -17.18 -17.88
CA ASP A 221 13.89 -18.03 -16.71
C ASP A 221 15.35 -18.01 -16.19
N GLY A 222 16.32 -17.69 -17.04
CA GLY A 222 17.74 -17.55 -16.65
C GLY A 222 18.09 -16.22 -15.99
N PHE A 223 17.15 -15.27 -15.92
CA PHE A 223 17.42 -13.93 -15.45
C PHE A 223 17.37 -13.83 -13.91
N ASN A 224 18.33 -13.12 -13.32
CA ASN A 224 18.38 -12.90 -11.88
C ASN A 224 17.62 -11.62 -11.47
N GLY A 225 16.36 -11.76 -11.08
CA GLY A 225 15.50 -10.65 -10.69
C GLY A 225 16.02 -9.88 -9.46
N TRP A 226 16.65 -10.56 -8.50
CA TRP A 226 17.25 -9.91 -7.33
C TRP A 226 18.40 -8.97 -7.71
N LYS A 227 19.33 -9.47 -8.53
CA LYS A 227 20.45 -8.67 -9.01
C LYS A 227 20.01 -7.49 -9.87
N TYR A 228 18.89 -7.64 -10.54
CA TYR A 228 18.27 -6.54 -11.28
C TYR A 228 17.72 -5.48 -10.33
N LEU A 229 16.94 -5.85 -9.32
CA LEU A 229 16.40 -4.94 -8.32
C LEU A 229 17.48 -4.17 -7.56
N ASP A 230 18.64 -4.79 -7.30
CA ASP A 230 19.79 -4.14 -6.63
C ASP A 230 20.35 -2.93 -7.40
N ARG A 231 20.07 -2.83 -8.70
CA ARG A 231 20.47 -1.67 -9.51
C ARG A 231 19.58 -0.45 -9.31
N PHE A 232 18.36 -0.66 -8.84
CA PHE A 232 17.36 0.38 -8.68
C PHE A 232 17.19 0.81 -7.22
N ILE A 233 17.41 -0.07 -6.27
CA ILE A 233 17.10 0.13 -4.87
C ILE A 233 18.39 0.46 -4.11
N ASP A 234 18.47 1.69 -3.61
CA ASP A 234 19.62 2.15 -2.81
C ASP A 234 19.53 1.71 -1.35
N LEU A 235 18.31 1.53 -0.83
CA LEU A 235 18.08 1.11 0.55
C LEU A 235 16.84 0.23 0.67
N ARG A 236 16.98 -0.90 1.36
CA ARG A 236 15.86 -1.80 1.69
C ARG A 236 15.51 -1.68 3.16
N LEU A 237 14.23 -1.51 3.43
CA LEU A 237 13.65 -1.49 4.76
C LEU A 237 12.59 -2.56 4.86
N THR A 238 12.61 -3.30 5.94
CA THR A 238 11.55 -4.25 6.28
C THR A 238 10.72 -3.65 7.39
N LEU A 239 9.39 -3.72 7.25
CA LEU A 239 8.51 -3.30 8.33
C LEU A 239 8.71 -4.23 9.54
N PRO A 240 8.76 -3.68 10.77
CA PRO A 240 8.76 -4.52 11.95
C PRO A 240 7.48 -5.37 11.97
N THR A 241 7.63 -6.62 12.33
CA THR A 241 6.49 -7.52 12.51
C THR A 241 5.66 -6.99 13.68
N ILE A 242 4.46 -6.50 13.39
CA ILE A 242 3.52 -6.12 14.44
C ILE A 242 3.11 -7.40 15.16
N SER A 243 3.20 -7.38 16.48
CA SER A 243 2.66 -8.48 17.29
C SER A 243 1.18 -8.66 16.94
N THR A 244 0.83 -9.86 16.49
CA THR A 244 -0.55 -10.23 16.19
C THR A 244 -1.46 -9.90 17.37
N GLU A 245 -0.95 -10.08 18.58
CA GLU A 245 -1.67 -9.81 19.84
C GLU A 245 -1.93 -8.32 20.06
N ASP A 246 -0.96 -7.44 19.79
CA ASP A 246 -1.15 -5.99 19.96
C ASP A 246 -2.13 -5.43 18.92
N TYR A 247 -2.11 -5.99 17.70
CA TYR A 247 -3.07 -5.62 16.66
C TYR A 247 -4.49 -6.10 17.01
N TYR A 248 -4.61 -7.29 17.58
CA TYR A 248 -5.88 -7.78 18.09
C TYR A 248 -6.42 -6.92 19.23
N LYS A 249 -5.60 -6.62 20.23
CA LYS A 249 -5.99 -5.73 21.32
C LYS A 249 -6.49 -4.39 20.79
N TYR A 250 -5.82 -3.85 19.78
CA TYR A 250 -6.25 -2.60 19.14
C TYR A 250 -7.62 -2.72 18.47
N LEU A 251 -7.88 -3.78 17.74
CA LEU A 251 -9.15 -3.98 17.04
C LEU A 251 -10.31 -4.24 18.02
N TRP A 252 -10.05 -5.01 19.08
CA TRP A 252 -11.08 -5.47 20.03
C TRP A 252 -11.36 -4.50 21.19
N GLN A 253 -10.51 -3.53 21.48
CA GLN A 253 -10.77 -2.51 22.52
C GLN A 253 -12.10 -1.75 22.35
N LYS A 254 -12.77 -1.92 21.22
CA LYS A 254 -14.02 -1.23 20.89
C LYS A 254 -15.30 -2.08 21.01
N THR A 255 -15.22 -3.38 21.23
CA THR A 255 -16.38 -4.27 21.08
C THR A 255 -16.96 -4.84 22.38
N GLY A 256 -16.26 -4.81 23.50
CA GLY A 256 -16.83 -5.07 24.82
C GLY A 256 -17.27 -6.52 25.14
N THR A 257 -16.86 -7.52 24.35
CA THR A 257 -17.22 -8.94 24.57
C THR A 257 -15.97 -9.77 24.86
N ASP A 258 -15.49 -9.74 26.09
CA ASP A 258 -14.19 -10.32 26.50
C ASP A 258 -13.98 -11.81 26.17
N ARG A 259 -15.03 -12.64 26.20
CA ARG A 259 -14.92 -14.10 25.97
C ARG A 259 -14.72 -14.47 24.49
N ILE A 260 -15.56 -13.93 23.63
CA ILE A 260 -15.55 -14.20 22.19
C ILE A 260 -14.26 -13.70 21.59
N ASP A 261 -13.84 -12.53 22.04
CA ASP A 261 -12.61 -11.89 21.64
C ASP A 261 -11.38 -12.73 21.99
N ASP A 262 -11.35 -13.31 23.20
CA ASP A 262 -10.28 -14.21 23.62
C ASP A 262 -10.19 -15.45 22.76
N ILE A 263 -11.31 -16.08 22.47
CA ILE A 263 -11.38 -17.27 21.60
C ILE A 263 -10.94 -16.89 20.18
N ALA A 264 -11.45 -15.79 19.64
CA ALA A 264 -11.11 -15.31 18.32
C ALA A 264 -9.61 -15.02 18.17
N ILE A 265 -8.99 -14.36 19.16
CA ILE A 265 -7.55 -14.11 19.19
C ILE A 265 -6.75 -15.40 19.11
N VAL A 266 -7.12 -16.40 19.91
CA VAL A 266 -6.41 -17.68 19.92
C VAL A 266 -6.56 -18.42 18.60
N CYS A 267 -7.78 -18.46 18.04
CA CYS A 267 -8.04 -19.09 16.74
C CYS A 267 -7.21 -18.47 15.61
N ALA A 268 -7.12 -17.16 15.57
CA ALA A 268 -6.36 -16.51 14.54
C ALA A 268 -4.84 -16.63 14.71
N LYS A 269 -4.34 -16.70 15.96
CA LYS A 269 -2.94 -17.08 16.22
C LYS A 269 -2.67 -18.51 15.76
N TYR A 270 -3.56 -19.43 16.06
CA TYR A 270 -3.45 -20.82 15.64
C TYR A 270 -3.39 -20.95 14.11
N CYS A 271 -4.22 -20.19 13.39
CA CYS A 271 -4.25 -20.16 11.94
C CYS A 271 -3.11 -19.35 11.30
N GLY A 272 -2.29 -18.63 12.08
CA GLY A 272 -1.18 -17.81 11.57
C GLY A 272 -1.64 -16.64 10.70
N PHE A 273 -2.77 -16.00 11.01
CA PHE A 273 -3.33 -14.92 10.22
C PHE A 273 -2.43 -13.70 10.18
N ASN A 274 -2.26 -13.13 8.97
CA ASN A 274 -1.67 -11.81 8.78
C ASN A 274 -2.67 -10.69 9.14
N LEU A 275 -2.22 -9.43 9.18
CA LEU A 275 -3.06 -8.30 9.60
C LEU A 275 -4.34 -8.13 8.76
N ARG A 276 -4.30 -8.43 7.46
CA ARG A 276 -5.48 -8.39 6.58
C ARG A 276 -6.46 -9.50 6.90
N ASP A 277 -5.96 -10.71 7.12
CA ASP A 277 -6.79 -11.86 7.50
C ASP A 277 -7.44 -11.63 8.85
N ILE A 278 -6.69 -11.07 9.81
CA ILE A 278 -7.21 -10.66 11.12
C ILE A 278 -8.36 -9.67 10.97
N GLN A 279 -8.19 -8.63 10.16
CA GLN A 279 -9.23 -7.63 9.95
C GLN A 279 -10.50 -8.25 9.33
N ARG A 280 -10.33 -9.09 8.31
CA ARG A 280 -11.44 -9.82 7.66
C ARG A 280 -12.13 -10.78 8.63
N TYR A 281 -11.36 -11.51 9.41
CA TYR A 281 -11.84 -12.41 10.42
C TYR A 281 -12.64 -11.67 11.50
N ASN A 282 -12.10 -10.57 12.03
CA ASN A 282 -12.79 -9.73 12.99
C ASN A 282 -14.13 -9.21 12.46
N GLN A 283 -14.17 -8.75 11.20
CA GLN A 283 -15.43 -8.34 10.57
C GLN A 283 -16.45 -9.48 10.51
N GLN A 284 -16.02 -10.70 10.14
CA GLN A 284 -16.90 -11.87 10.08
C GLN A 284 -17.43 -12.27 11.46
N VAL A 285 -16.55 -12.28 12.48
CA VAL A 285 -16.95 -12.55 13.87
C VAL A 285 -17.98 -11.51 14.33
N ASN A 286 -17.72 -10.24 14.14
CA ASN A 286 -18.65 -9.16 14.52
C ASN A 286 -20.00 -9.28 13.80
N ILE A 287 -20.02 -9.55 12.49
CA ILE A 287 -21.27 -9.76 11.75
C ILE A 287 -22.04 -10.96 12.30
N ALA A 288 -21.36 -12.09 12.55
CA ALA A 288 -21.99 -13.28 13.08
C ALA A 288 -22.64 -13.01 14.45
N PHE A 289 -21.96 -12.31 15.34
CA PHE A 289 -22.48 -12.01 16.67
C PHE A 289 -23.55 -10.91 16.66
N HIS A 290 -23.37 -9.84 15.90
CA HIS A 290 -24.39 -8.77 15.84
C HIS A 290 -25.70 -9.24 15.18
N SER A 291 -25.65 -10.03 14.13
CA SER A 291 -26.85 -10.56 13.48
C SER A 291 -27.58 -11.61 14.33
N TYR A 292 -26.82 -12.43 15.08
CA TYR A 292 -27.36 -13.50 15.89
C TYR A 292 -27.94 -12.98 17.22
N ILE A 293 -27.21 -12.14 17.93
CA ILE A 293 -27.65 -11.54 19.21
C ILE A 293 -28.93 -10.73 19.01
N ASN A 294 -29.05 -9.90 17.97
CA ASN A 294 -30.24 -9.13 17.72
C ASN A 294 -31.49 -9.98 17.40
N ASN A 295 -31.31 -11.18 16.81
CA ASN A 295 -32.41 -12.06 16.47
C ASN A 295 -32.83 -12.97 17.65
N ILE A 296 -31.93 -13.40 18.51
CA ILE A 296 -32.20 -14.33 19.60
C ILE A 296 -32.70 -13.63 20.85
N PHE A 297 -32.11 -12.49 21.23
CA PHE A 297 -32.59 -11.72 22.37
C PHE A 297 -34.02 -11.17 22.20
N GLN A 298 -34.53 -11.11 20.97
CA GLN A 298 -35.94 -10.77 20.72
C GLN A 298 -36.90 -11.92 20.92
N ASN A 299 -36.46 -13.20 20.88
CA ASN A 299 -37.34 -14.39 20.85
C ASN A 299 -37.34 -15.29 22.09
N ASN A 300 -36.57 -15.02 23.14
CA ASN A 300 -36.55 -15.73 24.44
C ASN A 300 -36.46 -17.26 24.43
N ASP A 301 -36.08 -17.94 23.35
CA ASP A 301 -36.27 -19.34 23.11
C ASP A 301 -35.03 -20.27 23.19
N PHE A 302 -33.84 -19.72 23.55
CA PHE A 302 -32.62 -20.55 23.59
C PHE A 302 -32.10 -20.79 25.02
N SER A 303 -31.60 -22.04 25.25
CA SER A 303 -30.92 -22.36 26.49
C SER A 303 -29.54 -21.75 26.57
N GLU A 304 -29.08 -21.32 27.75
CA GLU A 304 -27.73 -20.76 28.01
C GLU A 304 -26.60 -21.65 27.46
N GLU A 305 -26.85 -22.97 27.37
CA GLU A 305 -25.92 -23.95 26.81
C GLU A 305 -25.68 -23.78 25.31
N LEU A 306 -26.74 -23.50 24.52
CA LEU A 306 -26.62 -23.25 23.07
C LEU A 306 -25.91 -21.95 22.78
N ASP A 307 -26.15 -20.91 23.56
CA ASP A 307 -25.45 -19.62 23.44
C ASP A 307 -23.96 -19.79 23.73
N SER A 308 -23.60 -20.58 24.72
CA SER A 308 -22.23 -20.89 25.06
C SER A 308 -21.51 -21.68 23.95
N LEU A 309 -22.17 -22.67 23.38
CA LEU A 309 -21.63 -23.45 22.25
C LEU A 309 -21.45 -22.55 21.02
N TYR A 310 -22.41 -21.69 20.73
CA TYR A 310 -22.31 -20.75 19.62
C TYR A 310 -21.13 -19.76 19.79
N ALA A 311 -20.96 -19.23 20.99
CA ALA A 311 -19.86 -18.31 21.31
C ALA A 311 -18.48 -18.96 21.15
N ILE A 312 -18.36 -20.28 21.40
CA ILE A 312 -17.10 -21.01 21.26
C ILE A 312 -16.87 -21.45 19.81
N PHE A 313 -17.86 -22.10 19.19
CA PHE A 313 -17.65 -22.71 17.88
C PHE A 313 -17.67 -21.72 16.71
N THR A 314 -18.42 -20.63 16.80
CA THR A 314 -18.48 -19.65 15.70
C THR A 314 -17.12 -19.04 15.35
N PRO A 315 -16.32 -18.53 16.29
CA PRO A 315 -14.97 -18.05 15.98
C PRO A 315 -14.07 -19.15 15.39
N ILE A 316 -14.15 -20.38 15.90
CA ILE A 316 -13.37 -21.52 15.39
C ILE A 316 -13.73 -21.80 13.94
N LEU A 317 -15.01 -21.95 13.63
CA LEU A 317 -15.50 -22.29 12.31
C LEU A 317 -15.17 -21.20 11.29
N LEU A 318 -15.32 -19.93 11.66
CA LEU A 318 -14.97 -18.80 10.82
C LEU A 318 -13.45 -18.72 10.56
N ALA A 319 -12.62 -18.96 11.58
CA ALA A 319 -11.18 -19.00 11.44
C ALA A 319 -10.75 -20.12 10.48
N LEU A 320 -11.23 -21.33 10.69
CA LEU A 320 -10.88 -22.48 9.84
C LEU A 320 -11.34 -22.28 8.40
N LYS A 321 -12.55 -21.74 8.20
CA LYS A 321 -13.08 -21.43 6.86
C LYS A 321 -12.24 -20.39 6.13
N LEU A 322 -11.74 -19.39 6.85
CA LEU A 322 -10.87 -18.36 6.28
C LEU A 322 -9.46 -18.90 6.00
N TYR A 323 -8.96 -19.80 6.86
CA TYR A 323 -7.64 -20.42 6.73
C TYR A 323 -7.58 -21.38 5.54
N SER A 324 -8.51 -22.34 5.47
CA SER A 324 -8.61 -23.31 4.39
C SER A 324 -9.98 -23.98 4.38
N VAL A 325 -10.63 -23.95 3.21
CA VAL A 325 -11.93 -24.59 2.99
C VAL A 325 -11.86 -26.11 3.23
N ASP A 326 -10.75 -26.75 2.87
CA ASP A 326 -10.57 -28.19 3.04
C ASP A 326 -10.37 -28.56 4.51
N VAL A 327 -9.58 -27.79 5.27
CA VAL A 327 -9.43 -27.97 6.71
C VAL A 327 -10.76 -27.76 7.43
N PHE A 328 -11.54 -26.77 7.02
CA PHE A 328 -12.88 -26.53 7.55
C PHE A 328 -13.82 -27.73 7.31
N LYS A 329 -13.86 -28.26 6.06
CA LYS A 329 -14.68 -29.44 5.72
C LYS A 329 -14.26 -30.67 6.52
N ASP A 330 -12.98 -30.93 6.66
CA ASP A 330 -12.46 -32.04 7.44
C ASP A 330 -12.78 -31.89 8.92
N PHE A 331 -12.73 -30.67 9.45
CA PHE A 331 -13.10 -30.38 10.83
C PHE A 331 -14.58 -30.66 11.11
N ILE A 332 -15.50 -30.14 10.30
CA ILE A 332 -16.95 -30.37 10.48
C ILE A 332 -17.34 -31.83 10.24
N SER A 333 -16.58 -32.59 9.47
CA SER A 333 -16.77 -34.04 9.28
C SER A 333 -16.12 -34.90 10.37
N GLY A 334 -15.52 -34.29 11.40
CA GLY A 334 -14.92 -34.99 12.55
C GLY A 334 -13.53 -35.58 12.30
N LYS A 335 -12.88 -35.31 11.15
CA LYS A 335 -11.57 -35.87 10.81
C LYS A 335 -10.39 -35.10 11.44
N LYS A 336 -10.55 -33.83 11.83
CA LYS A 336 -9.51 -32.93 12.33
C LYS A 336 -9.73 -32.55 13.80
N ARG A 337 -9.95 -33.56 14.67
CA ARG A 337 -10.17 -33.33 16.12
C ARG A 337 -8.97 -32.72 16.82
N GLU A 338 -7.76 -33.00 16.34
CA GLU A 338 -6.52 -32.45 16.86
C GLU A 338 -6.46 -30.90 16.87
N ILE A 339 -7.31 -30.23 16.09
CA ILE A 339 -7.44 -28.77 16.13
C ILE A 339 -7.97 -28.29 17.48
N ILE A 340 -9.02 -28.96 17.99
CA ILE A 340 -9.56 -28.65 19.32
C ILE A 340 -8.51 -28.90 20.39
N ASP A 341 -7.80 -30.05 20.32
CA ASP A 341 -6.72 -30.36 21.26
C ASP A 341 -5.62 -29.31 21.23
N GLY A 342 -5.30 -28.78 20.03
CA GLY A 342 -4.35 -27.69 19.84
C GLY A 342 -4.80 -26.37 20.48
N LEU A 343 -6.07 -26.01 20.30
CA LEU A 343 -6.67 -24.82 20.91
C LEU A 343 -6.77 -24.93 22.43
N LEU A 344 -7.14 -26.10 22.96
CA LEU A 344 -7.25 -26.36 24.39
C LEU A 344 -5.88 -26.31 25.13
N LYS A 345 -4.76 -26.48 24.44
CA LYS A 345 -3.44 -26.26 25.03
C LYS A 345 -3.17 -24.80 25.40
N ASN A 346 -3.92 -23.87 24.83
CA ASN A 346 -3.80 -22.44 25.13
C ASN A 346 -4.64 -22.09 26.38
N ASP A 347 -3.98 -21.58 27.43
CA ASP A 347 -4.63 -21.25 28.70
C ASP A 347 -5.72 -20.17 28.59
N ARG A 348 -5.55 -19.22 27.66
CA ARG A 348 -6.54 -18.17 27.40
C ARG A 348 -7.81 -18.76 26.80
N PHE A 349 -7.66 -19.63 25.80
CA PHE A 349 -8.77 -20.35 25.19
C PHE A 349 -9.51 -21.22 26.22
N ARG A 350 -8.77 -22.02 26.98
CA ARG A 350 -9.32 -22.90 27.98
C ARG A 350 -10.12 -22.14 29.03
N ARG A 351 -9.61 -21.04 29.56
CA ARG A 351 -10.33 -20.19 30.51
C ARG A 351 -11.62 -19.64 29.91
N SER A 352 -11.58 -19.10 28.70
CA SER A 352 -12.75 -18.52 28.04
C SER A 352 -13.79 -19.58 27.61
N ALA A 353 -13.35 -20.77 27.23
CA ALA A 353 -14.23 -21.87 26.86
C ALA A 353 -14.86 -22.61 28.09
N LEU A 354 -14.09 -22.79 29.16
CA LEU A 354 -14.58 -23.53 30.37
C LEU A 354 -15.44 -22.66 31.30
N PHE A 355 -15.27 -21.31 31.27
CA PHE A 355 -16.07 -20.43 32.14
C PHE A 355 -17.57 -20.48 31.81
N SER A 356 -17.98 -20.96 30.64
CA SER A 356 -19.37 -21.14 30.25
C SER A 356 -20.01 -22.41 30.86
N TYR A 357 -19.21 -23.31 31.46
CA TYR A 357 -19.70 -24.54 32.05
C TYR A 357 -19.94 -24.47 33.60
N TYR A 358 -19.45 -23.38 34.22
CA TYR A 358 -19.49 -23.23 35.69
C TYR A 358 -20.33 -22.02 36.17
N GLN A 359 -21.09 -21.39 35.33
CA GLN A 359 -22.16 -20.45 35.68
C GLN A 359 -23.54 -21.07 35.37
#